data_4e236bfe80256759ec0c7b82bd45fbe4
#
_entry.id   4e236bfe80256759ec0c7b82bd45fbe4
#
_cell.length_a   1.000
_cell.length_b   1.000
_cell.length_c   1.000
_cell.angle_alpha   90.00
_cell.angle_beta   90.00
_cell.angle_gamma   90.00
#
_symmetry.space_group_name_H-M   'P 1'
#
loop_
_entity.id
_entity.type
_entity.pdbx_description
1 polymer ?
#
loop_
_entity_poly.entity_id
_entity_poly.type
_entity_poly.pdbx_seq_one_letter_code
_entity_poly.pdbx_strand_id
1 'polypeptide(L)'
;MTQILSRISDDTLGARRVAFVKARWHGEIVDQCQAGFEREMARAAEAGETPAWSVEVFEAPGAFEIPLLARDLARSGRYAAIVGAAFVVNGGIYRHDFVADTVVGALMQVQMESDVPVLSAVLTPHNFHDSDEHRRFFFEHFLVKGEEAAKACLAVTATRLKIRRAA
;
A
#
# COMPACT_ATOMS: atom_id res chain seq x y z
N MET A 1 30.12 -6.22 -11.63
CA MET A 1 29.10 -6.23 -10.56
C MET A 1 28.67 -4.80 -10.27
N THR A 2 28.16 -4.07 -11.29
CA THR A 2 27.84 -2.63 -11.12
C THR A 2 26.82 -2.17 -12.18
N GLN A 3 25.65 -2.81 -12.27
CA GLN A 3 24.60 -2.37 -13.19
C GLN A 3 23.20 -2.82 -12.79
N ILE A 4 22.89 -2.87 -11.49
CA ILE A 4 21.50 -3.09 -11.01
C ILE A 4 20.95 -1.81 -10.35
N LEU A 5 21.75 -0.78 -10.19
CA LEU A 5 21.34 0.49 -9.62
C LEU A 5 20.84 1.41 -10.73
N SER A 6 19.58 1.67 -10.74
CA SER A 6 18.80 2.66 -11.52
C SER A 6 17.90 2.08 -12.60
N ARG A 7 16.78 1.51 -12.23
CA ARG A 7 15.71 1.23 -13.20
C ARG A 7 14.31 1.67 -12.75
N ILE A 8 14.23 2.68 -11.92
CA ILE A 8 13.06 3.53 -11.96
C ILE A 8 13.49 4.74 -12.76
N SER A 9 13.20 4.71 -14.06
CA SER A 9 13.42 5.85 -14.92
C SER A 9 12.57 7.03 -14.42
N ASP A 10 12.98 8.27 -14.71
CA ASP A 10 12.14 9.44 -14.50
C ASP A 10 10.74 9.25 -15.12
N ASP A 11 10.63 8.42 -16.16
CA ASP A 11 9.38 7.99 -16.78
C ASP A 11 8.46 7.23 -15.83
N THR A 12 8.98 6.37 -14.95
CA THR A 12 8.13 5.58 -14.04
C THR A 12 7.54 6.45 -12.93
N LEU A 13 8.31 7.40 -12.40
CA LEU A 13 7.79 8.40 -11.46
C LEU A 13 6.87 9.40 -12.18
N GLY A 14 7.16 9.71 -13.45
CA GLY A 14 6.32 10.52 -14.33
C GLY A 14 5.00 9.84 -14.72
N ALA A 15 4.96 8.51 -14.76
CA ALA A 15 3.76 7.75 -15.12
C ALA A 15 2.62 7.83 -14.09
N ARG A 16 2.89 8.27 -12.85
CA ARG A 16 1.89 8.48 -11.78
C ARG A 16 0.90 7.32 -11.65
N ARG A 17 1.44 6.12 -11.61
CA ARG A 17 0.69 4.89 -11.42
C ARG A 17 0.99 4.31 -10.05
N VAL A 18 -0.05 3.91 -9.33
CA VAL A 18 0.04 3.18 -8.07
C VAL A 18 -0.57 1.81 -8.25
N ALA A 19 0.12 0.77 -7.80
CA ALA A 19 -0.45 -0.55 -7.63
C ALA A 19 -1.00 -0.68 -6.21
N PHE A 20 -2.29 -0.98 -6.07
CA PHE A 20 -2.94 -1.21 -4.79
C PHE A 20 -3.22 -2.71 -4.64
N VAL A 21 -2.45 -3.41 -3.81
CA VAL A 21 -2.56 -4.85 -3.57
C VAL A 21 -3.34 -5.08 -2.29
N LYS A 22 -4.50 -5.71 -2.36
CA LYS A 22 -5.38 -5.95 -1.23
C LYS A 22 -5.63 -7.42 -0.96
N ALA A 23 -5.65 -7.81 0.33
CA ALA A 23 -6.04 -9.15 0.75
C ALA A 23 -7.56 -9.34 0.68
N ARG A 24 -8.00 -10.56 0.36
CA ARG A 24 -9.42 -10.94 0.27
C ARG A 24 -10.03 -11.26 1.64
N TRP A 25 -9.24 -11.68 2.61
CA TRP A 25 -9.74 -11.94 3.95
C TRP A 25 -10.20 -10.64 4.60
N HIS A 26 -11.38 -10.64 5.19
CA HIS A 26 -12.09 -9.45 5.66
C HIS A 26 -12.23 -8.37 4.58
N GLY A 27 -12.51 -8.81 3.35
CA GLY A 27 -12.52 -7.96 2.16
C GLY A 27 -13.38 -6.72 2.30
N GLU A 28 -14.54 -6.82 2.93
CA GLU A 28 -15.44 -5.69 3.19
C GLU A 28 -14.78 -4.53 3.97
N ILE A 29 -13.90 -4.85 4.92
CA ILE A 29 -13.13 -3.86 5.70
C ILE A 29 -11.96 -3.36 4.86
N VAL A 30 -11.23 -4.27 4.21
CA VAL A 30 -10.07 -3.91 3.37
C VAL A 30 -10.49 -3.06 2.17
N ASP A 31 -11.67 -3.28 1.61
CA ASP A 31 -12.23 -2.49 0.52
C ASP A 31 -12.45 -1.01 0.92
N GLN A 32 -12.69 -0.72 2.21
CA GLN A 32 -12.77 0.65 2.70
C GLN A 32 -11.41 1.36 2.62
N CYS A 33 -10.31 0.63 2.84
CA CYS A 33 -8.98 1.19 2.65
C CYS A 33 -8.73 1.59 1.20
N GLN A 34 -9.11 0.75 0.25
CA GLN A 34 -9.06 1.08 -1.17
C GLN A 34 -9.92 2.32 -1.47
N ALA A 35 -11.17 2.35 -1.03
CA ALA A 35 -12.08 3.46 -1.29
C ALA A 35 -11.55 4.78 -0.71
N GLY A 36 -11.00 4.77 0.51
CA GLY A 36 -10.37 5.95 1.12
C GLY A 36 -9.14 6.42 0.35
N PHE A 37 -8.31 5.47 -0.08
CA PHE A 37 -7.13 5.76 -0.89
C PHE A 37 -7.50 6.44 -2.22
N GLU A 38 -8.40 5.84 -2.98
CA GLU A 38 -8.84 6.37 -4.28
C GLU A 38 -9.52 7.74 -4.12
N ARG A 39 -10.35 7.91 -3.09
CA ARG A 39 -11.02 9.18 -2.78
C ARG A 39 -10.03 10.30 -2.52
N GLU A 40 -9.00 10.06 -1.70
CA GLU A 40 -8.00 11.07 -1.38
C GLU A 40 -7.10 11.40 -2.58
N MET A 41 -6.74 10.40 -3.40
CA MET A 41 -6.00 10.62 -4.65
C MET A 41 -6.78 11.52 -5.61
N ALA A 42 -8.09 11.28 -5.76
CA ALA A 42 -8.96 12.11 -6.60
C ALA A 42 -9.10 13.52 -6.02
N ARG A 43 -9.35 13.65 -4.70
CA ARG A 43 -9.46 14.95 -4.01
C ARG A 43 -8.22 15.81 -4.23
N ALA A 44 -7.04 15.22 -4.04
CA ALA A 44 -5.77 15.95 -4.20
C ALA A 44 -5.56 16.45 -5.64
N ALA A 45 -5.98 15.65 -6.62
CA ALA A 45 -5.92 16.04 -8.03
C ALA A 45 -6.92 17.18 -8.36
N GLU A 46 -8.16 17.07 -7.89
CA GLU A 46 -9.22 18.08 -8.07
C GLU A 46 -8.85 19.41 -7.39
N ALA A 47 -8.20 19.36 -6.23
CA ALA A 47 -7.69 20.53 -5.53
C ALA A 47 -6.44 21.16 -6.18
N GLY A 48 -5.90 20.53 -7.22
CA GLY A 48 -4.67 21.01 -7.88
C GLY A 48 -3.38 20.81 -7.06
N GLU A 49 -3.45 20.02 -5.99
CA GLU A 49 -2.29 19.71 -5.13
C GLU A 49 -1.30 18.78 -5.82
N THR A 50 -1.81 17.93 -6.70
CA THR A 50 -1.03 17.00 -7.52
C THR A 50 -1.71 16.79 -8.88
N PRO A 51 -0.98 16.43 -9.93
CA PRO A 51 -1.61 15.90 -11.14
C PRO A 51 -2.32 14.58 -10.86
N ALA A 52 -3.26 14.19 -11.73
CA ALA A 52 -4.02 12.96 -11.59
C ALA A 52 -3.12 11.71 -11.57
N TRP A 53 -3.46 10.76 -10.71
CA TRP A 53 -2.82 9.46 -10.57
C TRP A 53 -3.78 8.35 -10.99
N SER A 54 -3.23 7.31 -11.58
CA SER A 54 -3.99 6.08 -11.87
C SER A 54 -3.71 5.05 -10.78
N VAL A 55 -4.76 4.49 -10.21
CA VAL A 55 -4.70 3.41 -9.22
C VAL A 55 -5.13 2.12 -9.89
N GLU A 56 -4.27 1.12 -9.91
CA GLU A 56 -4.55 -0.21 -10.45
C GLU A 56 -4.62 -1.21 -9.28
N VAL A 57 -5.74 -1.91 -9.16
CA VAL A 57 -6.03 -2.77 -8.01
C VAL A 57 -5.71 -4.22 -8.33
N PHE A 58 -5.03 -4.88 -7.40
CA PHE A 58 -4.68 -6.30 -7.45
C PHE A 58 -5.18 -7.00 -6.20
N GLU A 59 -5.71 -8.19 -6.35
CA GLU A 59 -6.21 -8.99 -5.24
C GLU A 59 -5.25 -10.12 -4.88
N ALA A 60 -4.95 -10.25 -3.59
CA ALA A 60 -4.21 -11.36 -3.00
C ALA A 60 -5.15 -12.23 -2.17
N PRO A 61 -4.97 -13.56 -2.10
CA PRO A 61 -5.80 -14.42 -1.24
C PRO A 61 -5.78 -13.96 0.23
N GLY A 62 -4.60 -13.68 0.76
CA GLY A 62 -4.39 -13.20 2.11
C GLY A 62 -3.25 -12.20 2.20
N ALA A 63 -2.94 -11.76 3.42
CA ALA A 63 -1.85 -10.82 3.65
C ALA A 63 -0.48 -11.41 3.28
N PHE A 64 -0.29 -12.71 3.48
CA PHE A 64 0.98 -13.40 3.28
C PHE A 64 1.47 -13.40 1.82
N GLU A 65 0.57 -13.31 0.85
CA GLU A 65 0.89 -13.27 -0.57
C GLU A 65 1.21 -11.85 -1.09
N ILE A 66 0.87 -10.81 -0.33
CA ILE A 66 1.07 -9.41 -0.76
C ILE A 66 2.54 -9.08 -1.06
N PRO A 67 3.54 -9.48 -0.25
CA PRO A 67 4.94 -9.12 -0.52
C PRO A 67 5.48 -9.64 -1.84
N LEU A 68 5.10 -10.86 -2.24
CA LEU A 68 5.51 -11.43 -3.52
C LEU A 68 4.93 -10.62 -4.69
N LEU A 69 3.62 -10.31 -4.65
CA LEU A 69 2.96 -9.50 -5.66
C LEU A 69 3.55 -8.08 -5.72
N ALA A 70 3.80 -7.47 -4.55
CA ALA A 70 4.45 -6.17 -4.46
C ALA A 70 5.83 -6.16 -5.12
N ARG A 71 6.64 -7.20 -4.90
CA ARG A 71 7.95 -7.36 -5.53
C ARG A 71 7.84 -7.46 -7.05
N ASP A 72 6.91 -8.25 -7.55
CA ASP A 72 6.73 -8.45 -8.98
C ASP A 72 6.25 -7.15 -9.66
N LEU A 73 5.33 -6.43 -9.02
CA LEU A 73 4.86 -5.12 -9.46
C LEU A 73 5.97 -4.07 -9.44
N ALA A 74 6.79 -4.05 -8.39
CA ALA A 74 7.95 -3.16 -8.30
C ALA A 74 8.96 -3.41 -9.44
N ARG A 75 9.28 -4.68 -9.71
CA ARG A 75 10.20 -5.08 -10.78
C ARG A 75 9.66 -4.82 -12.18
N SER A 76 8.36 -4.68 -12.34
CA SER A 76 7.75 -4.35 -13.64
C SER A 76 8.14 -2.97 -14.17
N GLY A 77 8.60 -2.05 -13.30
CA GLY A 77 8.95 -0.68 -13.66
C GLY A 77 7.75 0.19 -14.06
N ARG A 78 6.51 -0.26 -13.87
CA ARG A 78 5.30 0.44 -14.29
C ARG A 78 4.68 1.33 -13.22
N TYR A 79 5.04 1.15 -11.96
CA TYR A 79 4.41 1.80 -10.83
C TYR A 79 5.40 2.69 -10.07
N ALA A 80 4.95 3.90 -9.77
CA ALA A 80 5.72 4.87 -8.99
C ALA A 80 5.68 4.56 -7.48
N ALA A 81 4.64 3.84 -7.05
CA ALA A 81 4.47 3.38 -5.68
C ALA A 81 3.58 2.13 -5.65
N ILE A 82 3.66 1.39 -4.56
CA ILE A 82 2.83 0.20 -4.29
C ILE A 82 2.22 0.35 -2.90
N VAL A 83 0.96 -0.06 -2.75
CA VAL A 83 0.27 -0.13 -1.46
C VAL A 83 -0.09 -1.58 -1.19
N GLY A 84 0.25 -2.08 -0.02
CA GLY A 84 -0.23 -3.38 0.47
C GLY A 84 -1.27 -3.17 1.55
N ALA A 85 -2.48 -3.69 1.38
CA ALA A 85 -3.59 -3.53 2.30
C ALA A 85 -4.15 -4.88 2.77
N ALA A 86 -4.23 -5.06 4.08
CA ALA A 86 -4.81 -6.25 4.71
C ALA A 86 -5.30 -5.94 6.12
N PHE A 87 -6.26 -6.71 6.59
CA PHE A 87 -6.70 -6.72 7.97
C PHE A 87 -6.33 -8.05 8.60
N VAL A 88 -5.27 -8.05 9.44
CA VAL A 88 -4.70 -9.25 10.06
C VAL A 88 -5.16 -9.30 11.52
N VAL A 89 -6.03 -10.24 11.82
CA VAL A 89 -6.69 -10.32 13.13
C VAL A 89 -6.36 -11.62 13.86
N ASN A 90 -6.52 -11.59 15.18
CA ASN A 90 -6.37 -12.76 16.03
C ASN A 90 -7.40 -13.83 15.65
N GLY A 91 -6.90 -15.02 15.32
CA GLY A 91 -7.72 -16.23 15.19
C GLY A 91 -7.80 -16.99 16.50
N GLY A 92 -8.72 -17.94 16.61
CA GLY A 92 -8.87 -18.76 17.82
C GLY A 92 -7.72 -19.74 18.08
N ILE A 93 -6.87 -20.00 17.07
CA ILE A 93 -5.85 -21.06 17.13
C ILE A 93 -4.45 -20.51 16.79
N TYR A 94 -4.33 -19.63 15.78
CA TYR A 94 -3.05 -19.16 15.27
C TYR A 94 -2.72 -17.74 15.69
N ARG A 95 -1.42 -17.46 15.83
CA ARG A 95 -0.90 -16.15 16.19
C ARG A 95 -0.80 -15.26 14.95
N HIS A 96 -1.67 -14.27 14.87
CA HIS A 96 -1.74 -13.30 13.77
C HIS A 96 -0.57 -12.33 13.75
N ASP A 97 0.02 -12.02 14.90
CA ASP A 97 1.15 -11.11 15.06
C ASP A 97 2.38 -11.58 14.28
N PHE A 98 2.66 -12.88 14.20
CA PHE A 98 3.73 -13.42 13.38
C PHE A 98 3.50 -13.16 11.88
N VAL A 99 2.27 -13.29 11.42
CA VAL A 99 1.93 -13.01 10.02
C VAL A 99 2.10 -11.53 9.74
N ALA A 100 1.57 -10.67 10.61
CA ALA A 100 1.65 -9.23 10.45
C ALA A 100 3.11 -8.75 10.42
N ASP A 101 3.94 -9.18 11.37
CA ASP A 101 5.36 -8.82 11.46
C ASP A 101 6.13 -9.26 10.20
N THR A 102 5.94 -10.52 9.81
CA THR A 102 6.59 -11.09 8.62
C THR A 102 6.20 -10.35 7.35
N VAL A 103 4.91 -10.05 7.16
CA VAL A 103 4.41 -9.36 5.97
C VAL A 103 4.92 -7.93 5.91
N VAL A 104 4.83 -7.18 7.00
CA VAL A 104 5.31 -5.79 7.06
C VAL A 104 6.82 -5.72 6.84
N GLY A 105 7.59 -6.63 7.47
CA GLY A 105 9.03 -6.74 7.26
C GLY A 105 9.40 -7.05 5.80
N ALA A 106 8.67 -7.98 5.17
CA ALA A 106 8.88 -8.32 3.76
C ALA A 106 8.52 -7.17 2.81
N LEU A 107 7.47 -6.38 3.09
CA LEU A 107 7.15 -5.18 2.32
C LEU A 107 8.26 -4.12 2.42
N MET A 108 8.84 -3.93 3.61
CA MET A 108 10.00 -3.05 3.79
C MET A 108 11.20 -3.54 2.99
N GLN A 109 11.46 -4.85 2.98
CA GLN A 109 12.52 -5.42 2.16
C GLN A 109 12.30 -5.17 0.67
N VAL A 110 11.10 -5.41 0.16
CA VAL A 110 10.74 -5.11 -1.23
C VAL A 110 11.01 -3.64 -1.58
N GLN A 111 10.61 -2.71 -0.71
CA GLN A 111 10.85 -1.29 -0.88
C GLN A 111 12.35 -0.97 -1.01
N MET A 112 13.16 -1.49 -0.10
CA MET A 112 14.60 -1.21 -0.07
C MET A 112 15.37 -1.87 -1.21
N GLU A 113 14.94 -3.05 -1.68
CA GLU A 113 15.59 -3.76 -2.79
C GLU A 113 15.18 -3.23 -4.16
N SER A 114 13.96 -2.71 -4.29
CA SER A 114 13.42 -2.26 -5.59
C SER A 114 13.55 -0.77 -5.85
N ASP A 115 13.86 0.03 -4.83
CA ASP A 115 13.79 1.49 -4.89
C ASP A 115 12.40 2.04 -5.25
N VAL A 116 11.34 1.24 -5.09
CA VAL A 116 9.95 1.68 -5.24
C VAL A 116 9.33 1.86 -3.86
N PRO A 117 8.70 3.02 -3.57
CA PRO A 117 7.95 3.17 -2.33
C PRO A 117 6.86 2.09 -2.18
N VAL A 118 6.88 1.40 -1.04
CA VAL A 118 5.87 0.41 -0.68
C VAL A 118 5.20 0.86 0.61
N LEU A 119 3.95 1.31 0.50
CA LEU A 119 3.15 1.78 1.63
C LEU A 119 2.45 0.57 2.27
N SER A 120 2.57 0.44 3.58
CA SER A 120 1.88 -0.62 4.31
C SER A 120 0.59 -0.10 4.93
N ALA A 121 -0.53 -0.61 4.44
CA ALA A 121 -1.83 -0.59 5.09
C ALA A 121 -2.21 -2.01 5.56
N VAL A 122 -1.20 -2.83 5.90
CA VAL A 122 -1.36 -4.11 6.56
C VAL A 122 -1.52 -3.82 8.05
N LEU A 123 -2.75 -3.86 8.51
CA LEU A 123 -3.12 -3.41 9.85
C LEU A 123 -3.54 -4.58 10.72
N THR A 124 -3.07 -4.57 11.97
CA THR A 124 -3.44 -5.58 12.96
C THR A 124 -3.85 -4.90 14.27
N PRO A 125 -5.10 -5.10 14.73
CA PRO A 125 -5.54 -4.59 16.03
C PRO A 125 -4.92 -5.40 17.16
N HIS A 126 -4.81 -4.81 18.35
CA HIS A 126 -4.38 -5.53 19.55
C HIS A 126 -5.34 -6.68 19.90
N ASN A 127 -6.64 -6.42 19.83
CA ASN A 127 -7.70 -7.40 20.01
C ASN A 127 -8.82 -7.11 19.01
N PHE A 128 -9.23 -8.14 18.30
CA PHE A 128 -10.41 -8.10 17.45
C PHE A 128 -11.43 -9.12 17.97
N HIS A 129 -12.64 -8.65 18.20
CA HIS A 129 -13.79 -9.50 18.48
C HIS A 129 -14.73 -9.43 17.27
N ASP A 130 -15.21 -10.57 16.83
CA ASP A 130 -16.12 -10.65 15.69
C ASP A 130 -17.55 -10.25 16.13
N SER A 131 -17.70 -8.98 16.49
CA SER A 131 -18.95 -8.33 16.88
C SER A 131 -19.29 -7.21 15.87
N ASP A 132 -20.56 -6.91 15.76
CA ASP A 132 -21.04 -5.84 14.86
C ASP A 132 -20.40 -4.48 15.19
N GLU A 133 -20.15 -4.21 16.47
CA GLU A 133 -19.52 -2.98 16.94
C GLU A 133 -18.07 -2.88 16.44
N HIS A 134 -17.25 -3.93 16.62
CA HIS A 134 -15.88 -3.96 16.14
C HIS A 134 -15.81 -3.93 14.61
N ARG A 135 -16.68 -4.70 13.94
CA ARG A 135 -16.76 -4.67 12.47
C ARG A 135 -17.04 -3.26 11.95
N ARG A 136 -18.02 -2.57 12.52
CA ARG A 136 -18.36 -1.17 12.15
C ARG A 136 -17.19 -0.23 12.40
N PHE A 137 -16.56 -0.31 13.59
CA PHE A 137 -15.40 0.52 13.92
C PHE A 137 -14.28 0.37 12.89
N PHE A 138 -13.86 -0.86 12.57
CA PHE A 138 -12.78 -1.08 11.62
C PHE A 138 -13.18 -0.76 10.19
N PHE A 139 -14.43 -0.97 9.82
CA PHE A 139 -14.97 -0.55 8.53
C PHE A 139 -14.79 0.97 8.31
N GLU A 140 -15.20 1.78 9.26
CA GLU A 140 -15.04 3.23 9.21
C GLU A 140 -13.57 3.66 9.31
N HIS A 141 -12.81 3.00 10.18
CA HIS A 141 -11.40 3.31 10.41
C HIS A 141 -10.51 3.00 9.19
N PHE A 142 -10.79 1.93 8.46
CA PHE A 142 -10.04 1.59 7.26
C PHE A 142 -10.20 2.60 6.13
N LEU A 143 -11.33 3.27 6.06
CA LEU A 143 -11.53 4.38 5.13
C LEU A 143 -10.52 5.51 5.41
N VAL A 144 -10.38 5.89 6.69
CA VAL A 144 -9.40 6.90 7.13
C VAL A 144 -7.97 6.43 6.86
N LYS A 145 -7.67 5.16 7.11
CA LYS A 145 -6.35 4.59 6.85
C LYS A 145 -5.99 4.58 5.37
N GLY A 146 -6.97 4.39 4.50
CA GLY A 146 -6.79 4.53 3.05
C GLY A 146 -6.40 5.97 2.66
N GLU A 147 -7.07 6.97 3.22
CA GLU A 147 -6.73 8.38 2.99
C GLU A 147 -5.31 8.73 3.50
N GLU A 148 -4.95 8.24 4.68
CA GLU A 148 -3.60 8.43 5.23
C GLU A 148 -2.53 7.79 4.33
N ALA A 149 -2.78 6.58 3.82
CA ALA A 149 -1.88 5.91 2.88
C ALA A 149 -1.73 6.69 1.57
N ALA A 150 -2.81 7.29 1.05
CA ALA A 150 -2.76 8.14 -0.14
C ALA A 150 -1.90 9.38 0.09
N LYS A 151 -2.10 10.08 1.21
CA LYS A 151 -1.29 11.25 1.60
C LYS A 151 0.19 10.88 1.72
N ALA A 152 0.50 9.76 2.37
CA ALA A 152 1.87 9.25 2.49
C ALA A 152 2.48 8.90 1.12
N CYS A 153 1.70 8.28 0.23
CA CYS A 153 2.10 7.96 -1.14
C CYS A 153 2.47 9.22 -1.93
N LEU A 154 1.62 10.23 -1.91
CA LEU A 154 1.86 11.50 -2.59
C LEU A 154 3.10 12.21 -2.03
N ALA A 155 3.23 12.26 -0.70
CA ALA A 155 4.34 12.92 -0.03
C ALA A 155 5.69 12.26 -0.33
N VAL A 156 5.78 10.92 -0.22
CA VAL A 156 7.04 10.21 -0.46
C VAL A 156 7.46 10.27 -1.92
N THR A 157 6.52 10.15 -2.86
CA THR A 157 6.83 10.24 -4.29
C THR A 157 7.29 11.65 -4.68
N ALA A 158 6.65 12.70 -4.17
CA ALA A 158 7.07 14.08 -4.38
C ALA A 158 8.47 14.35 -3.82
N THR A 159 8.75 13.86 -2.60
CA THR A 159 10.07 14.00 -1.96
C THR A 159 11.14 13.29 -2.77
N ARG A 160 10.89 12.07 -3.24
CA ARG A 160 11.84 11.31 -4.07
C ARG A 160 12.14 12.01 -5.41
N LEU A 161 11.12 12.57 -6.06
CA LEU A 161 11.32 13.38 -7.26
C LEU A 161 12.22 14.59 -6.99
N LYS A 162 12.00 15.28 -5.86
CA LYS A 162 12.83 16.42 -5.45
C LYS A 162 14.30 16.01 -5.21
N ILE A 163 14.54 14.91 -4.51
CA ILE A 163 15.87 14.38 -4.25
C ILE A 163 16.60 14.06 -5.56
N ARG A 164 15.93 13.38 -6.50
CA ARG A 164 16.52 12.99 -7.79
C ARG A 164 16.88 14.18 -8.69
N ARG A 165 16.07 15.26 -8.65
CA ARG A 165 16.36 16.48 -9.41
C ARG A 165 17.50 17.30 -8.82
N ALA A 166 17.85 17.05 -7.56
CA ALA A 166 18.92 17.75 -6.87
C ALA A 166 20.28 17.00 -6.94
N ALA A 167 20.27 15.75 -7.40
CA ALA A 167 21.47 14.91 -7.59
C ALA A 167 22.00 14.99 -9.02
#